data_6c1197e94e8aeb442b96931232c13e32
#
_entry.id   6c1197e94e8aeb442b96931232c13e32
#
_cell.length_a   1.000
_cell.length_b   1.000
_cell.length_c   1.000
_cell.angle_alpha   90.00
_cell.angle_beta   90.00
_cell.angle_gamma   90.00
#
_symmetry.space_group_name_H-M   'P 1'
#
loop_
_entity.id
_entity.type
_entity.pdbx_description
1 polymer ?
#
loop_
_entity_poly.entity_id
_entity_poly.type
_entity_poly.pdbx_seq_one_letter_code
_entity_poly.pdbx_strand_id
1 'polypeptide(L)'
;PPRSTLFPYTTLFRSMDSSQNAAIEQALKLADKPYKMEFKGVYVMSVEKTSNFFGKLSVGDTVTKVDGKSFQSTEAFMDYVKSQKVGQTIEISYLHNGEEKTASGDLIELPTDKKAGIGITLTDHTEIESDTDVRINSGSIGGPSAGLMFTLEIYEQVTGKNLRHGKQIAGTGTINSEGEVGRIGGIDKKVASADKAGVEIFFAPDDTISVDVKKEYPEIKTNYEEAKAAAKKLNSSMKIVPVKTVQEALD
;
A
#
# COMPACT_ATOMS: atom_id res chain seq x y z
N PRO A 1 9.30 26.45 -2.59
CA PRO A 1 8.34 25.97 -1.58
C PRO A 1 9.06 25.64 -0.28
N PRO A 2 8.46 25.85 0.89
CA PRO A 2 9.10 25.53 2.16
C PRO A 2 9.43 24.03 2.23
N ARG A 3 10.59 23.67 2.81
CA ARG A 3 11.10 22.30 2.92
C ARG A 3 10.11 21.29 3.54
N SER A 4 9.11 21.76 4.29
CA SER A 4 8.06 20.94 4.91
C SER A 4 7.05 20.32 3.93
N THR A 5 7.00 20.76 2.67
CA THR A 5 6.05 20.24 1.66
C THR A 5 6.62 19.10 0.80
N LEU A 6 7.94 18.86 0.84
CA LEU A 6 8.58 17.81 0.06
C LEU A 6 8.35 16.40 0.66
N PHE A 7 8.34 16.26 1.99
CA PHE A 7 8.16 14.99 2.67
C PHE A 7 6.83 14.27 2.35
N PRO A 8 5.66 14.96 2.37
CA PRO A 8 4.40 14.32 1.99
C PRO A 8 4.39 13.77 0.56
N TYR A 9 5.01 14.47 -0.38
CA TYR A 9 5.09 14.03 -1.78
C TYR A 9 5.94 12.76 -1.92
N THR A 10 7.12 12.70 -1.32
CA THR A 10 7.99 11.50 -1.39
C THR A 10 7.28 10.27 -0.82
N THR A 11 6.62 10.39 0.33
CA THR A 11 5.84 9.30 0.94
C THR A 11 4.72 8.83 0.02
N LEU A 12 3.95 9.76 -0.56
CA LEU A 12 2.87 9.44 -1.49
C LEU A 12 3.39 8.75 -2.76
N PHE A 13 4.52 9.20 -3.32
CA PHE A 13 5.14 8.57 -4.48
C PHE A 13 5.59 7.15 -4.17
N ARG A 14 6.30 6.92 -3.06
CA ARG A 14 6.77 5.57 -2.69
C ARG A 14 5.62 4.60 -2.42
N SER A 15 4.57 5.06 -1.72
CA SER A 15 3.35 4.27 -1.55
C SER A 15 2.66 3.97 -2.89
N MET A 16 2.71 4.90 -3.83
CA MET A 16 2.15 4.73 -5.15
C MET A 16 2.96 3.72 -5.98
N ASP A 17 4.29 3.82 -5.98
CA ASP A 17 5.19 2.87 -6.67
C ASP A 17 4.93 1.44 -6.17
N SER A 18 4.91 1.23 -4.86
CA SER A 18 4.60 -0.06 -4.24
C SER A 18 3.21 -0.58 -4.68
N SER A 19 2.20 0.29 -4.65
CA SER A 19 0.83 -0.07 -5.07
C SER A 19 0.71 -0.37 -6.55
N GLN A 20 1.44 0.32 -7.42
CA GLN A 20 1.46 0.05 -8.86
C GLN A 20 2.10 -1.29 -9.15
N ASN A 21 3.24 -1.61 -8.52
CA ASN A 21 3.91 -2.90 -8.68
C ASN A 21 3.02 -4.06 -8.20
N ALA A 22 2.37 -3.91 -7.04
CA ALA A 22 1.41 -4.90 -6.55
C ALA A 22 0.21 -5.07 -7.50
N ALA A 23 -0.28 -3.99 -8.09
CA ALA A 23 -1.38 -4.05 -9.05
C ALA A 23 -0.99 -4.74 -10.36
N ILE A 24 0.22 -4.46 -10.87
CA ILE A 24 0.75 -5.13 -12.08
C ILE A 24 0.95 -6.61 -11.78
N GLU A 25 1.57 -6.96 -10.65
CA GLU A 25 1.75 -8.34 -10.22
C GLU A 25 0.44 -9.12 -10.21
N GLN A 26 -0.56 -8.59 -9.50
CA GLN A 26 -1.86 -9.26 -9.39
C GLN A 26 -2.57 -9.39 -10.73
N ALA A 27 -2.52 -8.37 -11.57
CA ALA A 27 -3.13 -8.43 -12.89
C ALA A 27 -2.45 -9.47 -13.80
N LEU A 28 -1.12 -9.54 -13.81
CA LEU A 28 -0.38 -10.53 -14.59
C LEU A 28 -0.60 -11.94 -14.06
N LYS A 29 -0.62 -12.12 -12.74
CA LYS A 29 -0.94 -13.41 -12.08
C LYS A 29 -2.32 -13.91 -12.47
N LEU A 30 -3.34 -13.06 -12.40
CA LEU A 30 -4.72 -13.37 -12.80
C LEU A 30 -4.86 -13.65 -14.31
N ALA A 31 -4.04 -12.99 -15.13
CA ALA A 31 -4.02 -13.18 -16.58
C ALA A 31 -3.15 -14.35 -17.04
N ASP A 32 -2.55 -15.12 -16.11
CA ASP A 32 -1.60 -16.20 -16.38
C ASP A 32 -0.46 -15.77 -17.30
N LYS A 33 0.09 -14.56 -17.03
CA LYS A 33 1.23 -14.00 -17.76
C LYS A 33 2.50 -14.10 -16.92
N PRO A 34 3.65 -14.45 -17.55
CA PRO A 34 4.91 -14.54 -16.84
C PRO A 34 5.38 -13.15 -16.36
N TYR A 35 5.89 -13.12 -15.16
CA TYR A 35 6.55 -11.97 -14.57
C TYR A 35 7.62 -12.42 -13.58
N LYS A 36 8.55 -11.51 -13.26
CA LYS A 36 9.52 -11.66 -12.19
C LYS A 36 9.40 -10.46 -11.27
N MET A 37 9.16 -10.73 -10.00
CA MET A 37 9.19 -9.72 -8.95
C MET A 37 10.53 -9.79 -8.22
N GLU A 38 11.20 -8.66 -8.10
CA GLU A 38 12.43 -8.52 -7.34
C GLU A 38 12.21 -7.59 -6.15
N PHE A 39 12.45 -8.11 -4.94
CA PHE A 39 12.43 -7.30 -3.72
C PHE A 39 13.76 -6.56 -3.57
N LYS A 40 13.74 -5.25 -3.60
CA LYS A 40 14.92 -4.38 -3.50
C LYS A 40 15.19 -3.93 -2.05
N GLY A 41 14.22 -4.10 -1.18
CA GLY A 41 14.28 -3.66 0.22
C GLY A 41 12.98 -3.02 0.68
N VAL A 42 13.07 -2.20 1.70
CA VAL A 42 11.91 -1.46 2.22
C VAL A 42 12.12 0.04 2.10
N TYR A 43 11.12 0.74 1.58
CA TYR A 43 11.10 2.20 1.59
C TYR A 43 10.85 2.73 3.02
N VAL A 44 11.63 3.71 3.43
CA VAL A 44 11.41 4.47 4.66
C VAL A 44 10.32 5.51 4.42
N MET A 45 9.17 5.34 5.07
CA MET A 45 8.00 6.22 4.95
C MET A 45 7.97 7.29 6.04
N SER A 46 8.47 6.95 7.23
CA SER A 46 8.74 7.89 8.32
C SER A 46 9.80 7.31 9.26
N VAL A 47 10.45 8.19 10.02
CA VAL A 47 11.38 7.79 11.09
C VAL A 47 10.89 8.42 12.40
N GLU A 48 10.66 7.60 13.41
CA GLU A 48 10.25 8.06 14.74
C GLU A 48 11.36 8.90 15.39
N LYS A 49 10.99 9.94 16.12
CA LYS A 49 11.97 10.80 16.83
C LYS A 49 12.76 10.04 17.91
N THR A 50 12.17 8.97 18.44
CA THR A 50 12.78 8.08 19.43
C THR A 50 13.74 7.05 18.83
N SER A 51 13.74 6.90 17.52
CA SER A 51 14.61 5.98 16.78
C SER A 51 16.07 6.45 16.82
N ASN A 52 17.02 5.54 17.05
CA ASN A 52 18.45 5.81 16.93
C ASN A 52 18.92 6.00 15.49
N PHE A 53 18.01 5.81 14.51
CA PHE A 53 18.21 6.11 13.10
C PHE A 53 17.61 7.47 12.69
N PHE A 54 17.00 8.21 13.63
CA PHE A 54 16.51 9.56 13.37
C PHE A 54 17.67 10.49 12.99
N GLY A 55 17.54 11.18 11.86
CA GLY A 55 18.59 12.03 11.31
C GLY A 55 19.69 11.29 10.52
N LYS A 56 19.67 9.93 10.53
CA LYS A 56 20.53 9.07 9.69
C LYS A 56 19.79 8.59 8.46
N LEU A 57 18.53 8.16 8.63
CA LEU A 57 17.62 7.81 7.56
C LEU A 57 16.71 9.00 7.21
N SER A 58 16.35 9.07 5.96
CA SER A 58 15.41 10.04 5.42
C SER A 58 14.19 9.33 4.80
N VAL A 59 13.06 10.02 4.77
CA VAL A 59 11.88 9.53 4.02
C VAL A 59 12.23 9.37 2.55
N GLY A 60 11.92 8.22 1.99
CA GLY A 60 12.24 7.83 0.61
C GLY A 60 13.54 7.04 0.45
N ASP A 61 14.33 6.87 1.51
CA ASP A 61 15.45 5.94 1.50
C ASP A 61 14.94 4.50 1.36
N THR A 62 15.77 3.63 0.81
CA THR A 62 15.48 2.19 0.75
C THR A 62 16.47 1.43 1.62
N VAL A 63 16.02 0.80 2.69
CA VAL A 63 16.84 -0.12 3.47
C VAL A 63 16.95 -1.45 2.73
N THR A 64 18.17 -1.84 2.36
CA THR A 64 18.47 -3.00 1.52
C THR A 64 19.01 -4.19 2.32
N LYS A 65 19.70 -3.93 3.45
CA LYS A 65 20.31 -4.98 4.30
C LYS A 65 20.26 -4.58 5.77
N VAL A 66 20.23 -5.59 6.62
CA VAL A 66 20.45 -5.46 8.08
C VAL A 66 21.54 -6.45 8.48
N ASP A 67 22.61 -5.96 9.12
CA ASP A 67 23.80 -6.75 9.50
C ASP A 67 24.36 -7.57 8.33
N GLY A 68 24.41 -6.96 7.14
CA GLY A 68 24.86 -7.56 5.88
C GLY A 68 23.89 -8.57 5.24
N LYS A 69 22.73 -8.86 5.86
CA LYS A 69 21.71 -9.78 5.33
C LYS A 69 20.72 -9.05 4.44
N SER A 70 20.46 -9.59 3.25
CA SER A 70 19.35 -9.22 2.37
C SER A 70 18.12 -10.07 2.64
N PHE A 71 16.96 -9.56 2.27
CA PHE A 71 15.67 -10.21 2.49
C PHE A 71 14.93 -10.37 1.16
N GLN A 72 13.91 -11.24 1.15
CA GLN A 72 13.08 -11.48 -0.04
C GLN A 72 11.67 -10.87 0.09
N SER A 73 11.35 -10.34 1.26
CA SER A 73 10.07 -9.67 1.54
C SER A 73 10.19 -8.75 2.75
N THR A 74 9.26 -7.82 2.87
CA THR A 74 9.11 -6.96 4.06
C THR A 74 8.81 -7.78 5.31
N GLU A 75 8.04 -8.86 5.20
CA GLU A 75 7.75 -9.74 6.33
C GLU A 75 9.03 -10.38 6.87
N ALA A 76 9.86 -10.98 6.00
CA ALA A 76 11.14 -11.56 6.40
C ALA A 76 12.09 -10.52 7.01
N PHE A 77 12.09 -9.30 6.48
CA PHE A 77 12.84 -8.17 7.05
C PHE A 77 12.35 -7.82 8.47
N MET A 78 11.03 -7.67 8.64
CA MET A 78 10.44 -7.33 9.94
C MET A 78 10.66 -8.44 10.96
N ASP A 79 10.48 -9.70 10.57
CA ASP A 79 10.69 -10.86 11.46
C ASP A 79 12.14 -10.94 11.93
N TYR A 80 13.09 -10.71 11.04
CA TYR A 80 14.50 -10.65 11.42
C TYR A 80 14.75 -9.56 12.45
N VAL A 81 14.31 -8.33 12.20
CA VAL A 81 14.52 -7.20 13.13
C VAL A 81 13.83 -7.45 14.47
N LYS A 82 12.59 -7.94 14.47
CA LYS A 82 11.82 -8.26 15.68
C LYS A 82 12.40 -9.44 16.47
N SER A 83 13.16 -10.32 15.84
CA SER A 83 13.86 -11.43 16.51
C SER A 83 15.11 -10.99 17.28
N GLN A 84 15.60 -9.77 17.03
CA GLN A 84 16.75 -9.23 17.75
C GLN A 84 16.35 -8.74 19.14
N LYS A 85 17.34 -8.28 19.92
CA LYS A 85 17.11 -7.74 21.28
C LYS A 85 16.91 -6.23 21.24
N VAL A 86 15.99 -5.72 22.05
CA VAL A 86 15.88 -4.28 22.32
C VAL A 86 17.22 -3.78 22.88
N GLY A 87 17.70 -2.64 22.38
CA GLY A 87 19.01 -2.07 22.72
C GLY A 87 20.20 -2.71 21.99
N GLN A 88 19.97 -3.73 21.14
CA GLN A 88 21.04 -4.29 20.32
C GLN A 88 21.39 -3.29 19.21
N THR A 89 22.70 -3.02 19.05
CA THR A 89 23.21 -2.25 17.92
C THR A 89 23.16 -3.11 16.67
N ILE A 90 22.59 -2.60 15.60
CA ILE A 90 22.59 -3.18 14.25
C ILE A 90 23.18 -2.19 13.25
N GLU A 91 23.68 -2.72 12.15
CA GLU A 91 24.06 -1.94 10.96
C GLU A 91 23.03 -2.15 9.86
N ILE A 92 22.59 -1.06 9.23
CA ILE A 92 21.75 -1.10 8.04
C ILE A 92 22.53 -0.57 6.84
N SER A 93 22.37 -1.24 5.68
CA SER A 93 22.73 -0.66 4.37
C SER A 93 21.46 -0.09 3.74
N TYR A 94 21.56 1.08 3.14
CA TYR A 94 20.43 1.75 2.52
C TYR A 94 20.84 2.58 1.30
N LEU A 95 19.90 2.79 0.39
CA LEU A 95 20.06 3.69 -0.74
C LEU A 95 19.47 5.06 -0.39
N HIS A 96 20.29 6.10 -0.52
CA HIS A 96 19.88 7.49 -0.42
C HIS A 96 20.12 8.19 -1.74
N ASN A 97 19.06 8.55 -2.46
CA ASN A 97 19.14 9.12 -3.81
C ASN A 97 19.95 8.24 -4.79
N GLY A 98 19.86 6.91 -4.66
CA GLY A 98 20.58 5.95 -5.50
C GLY A 98 22.00 5.62 -5.03
N GLU A 99 22.53 6.31 -4.02
CA GLU A 99 23.85 6.03 -3.43
C GLU A 99 23.73 5.07 -2.25
N GLU A 100 24.52 4.00 -2.21
CA GLU A 100 24.60 3.07 -1.10
C GLU A 100 25.32 3.70 0.09
N LYS A 101 24.69 3.64 1.26
CA LYS A 101 25.20 4.16 2.53
C LYS A 101 24.96 3.14 3.64
N THR A 102 25.67 3.30 4.75
CA THR A 102 25.45 2.52 5.97
C THR A 102 25.19 3.42 7.16
N ALA A 103 24.44 2.91 8.11
CA ALA A 103 24.22 3.56 9.40
C ALA A 103 24.07 2.51 10.49
N SER A 104 24.63 2.78 11.66
CA SER A 104 24.46 1.93 12.85
C SER A 104 23.61 2.64 13.88
N GLY A 105 22.83 1.85 14.63
CA GLY A 105 21.97 2.35 15.71
C GLY A 105 21.41 1.22 16.55
N ASP A 106 20.99 1.55 17.77
CA ASP A 106 20.40 0.59 18.66
C ASP A 106 18.91 0.41 18.38
N LEU A 107 18.43 -0.82 18.40
CA LEU A 107 17.01 -1.12 18.27
C LEU A 107 16.22 -0.60 19.48
N ILE A 108 15.08 0.00 19.22
CA ILE A 108 14.14 0.48 20.24
C ILE A 108 13.05 -0.56 20.51
N GLU A 109 12.38 -0.45 21.66
CA GLU A 109 11.15 -1.20 21.93
C GLU A 109 9.98 -0.56 21.15
N LEU A 110 9.32 -1.35 20.30
CA LEU A 110 8.14 -0.88 19.57
C LEU A 110 6.93 -0.79 20.53
N PRO A 111 6.13 0.29 20.46
CA PRO A 111 5.00 0.48 21.37
C PRO A 111 3.88 -0.55 21.17
N THR A 112 3.76 -1.10 19.96
CA THR A 112 2.66 -1.97 19.55
C THR A 112 2.77 -3.40 20.11
N ASP A 113 3.94 -4.02 20.02
CA ASP A 113 4.15 -5.45 20.35
C ASP A 113 5.30 -5.70 21.33
N LYS A 114 5.93 -4.62 21.83
CA LYS A 114 7.06 -4.64 22.77
C LYS A 114 8.29 -5.37 22.23
N LYS A 115 8.37 -5.57 20.93
CA LYS A 115 9.50 -6.18 20.25
C LYS A 115 10.53 -5.14 19.81
N ALA A 116 11.71 -5.64 19.46
CA ALA A 116 12.77 -4.79 18.89
C ALA A 116 12.37 -4.24 17.52
N GLY A 117 12.73 -2.99 17.26
CA GLY A 117 12.45 -2.34 15.99
C GLY A 117 13.41 -1.19 15.68
N ILE A 118 13.49 -0.85 14.41
CA ILE A 118 14.28 0.29 13.92
C ILE A 118 13.59 1.63 14.24
N GLY A 119 12.27 1.63 14.45
CA GLY A 119 11.47 2.84 14.64
C GLY A 119 11.22 3.60 13.34
N ILE A 120 10.87 2.86 12.29
CA ILE A 120 10.46 3.41 10.99
C ILE A 120 9.08 2.88 10.59
N THR A 121 8.32 3.69 9.85
CA THR A 121 7.21 3.18 9.03
C THR A 121 7.77 2.86 7.66
N LEU A 122 7.35 1.76 7.08
CA LEU A 122 7.92 1.23 5.85
C LEU A 122 6.85 0.71 4.88
N THR A 123 7.24 0.53 3.61
CA THR A 123 6.49 -0.20 2.59
C THR A 123 7.48 -0.91 1.66
N ASP A 124 7.00 -1.86 0.87
CA ASP A 124 7.81 -2.62 -0.07
C ASP A 124 8.47 -1.71 -1.11
N HIS A 125 9.75 -1.97 -1.38
CA HIS A 125 10.41 -1.53 -2.60
C HIS A 125 10.64 -2.77 -3.47
N THR A 126 9.82 -2.92 -4.47
CA THR A 126 9.89 -4.02 -5.45
C THR A 126 10.11 -3.47 -6.84
N GLU A 127 10.67 -4.28 -7.72
CA GLU A 127 10.70 -4.05 -9.17
C GLU A 127 10.06 -5.25 -9.85
N ILE A 128 9.25 -4.99 -10.88
CA ILE A 128 8.60 -6.03 -11.67
C ILE A 128 9.09 -6.00 -13.10
N GLU A 129 9.50 -7.16 -13.59
CA GLU A 129 9.92 -7.39 -14.96
C GLU A 129 8.91 -8.33 -15.63
N SER A 130 8.44 -7.99 -16.82
CA SER A 130 7.54 -8.81 -17.62
C SER A 130 7.71 -8.51 -19.10
N ASP A 131 7.48 -9.51 -19.95
CA ASP A 131 7.38 -9.32 -21.41
C ASP A 131 6.10 -8.56 -21.80
N THR A 132 5.14 -8.43 -20.89
CA THR A 132 3.94 -7.63 -21.08
C THR A 132 4.25 -6.17 -20.70
N ASP A 133 4.29 -5.26 -21.68
CA ASP A 133 4.55 -3.82 -21.43
C ASP A 133 3.33 -3.18 -20.76
N VAL A 134 3.40 -3.03 -19.44
CA VAL A 134 2.37 -2.36 -18.64
C VAL A 134 2.90 -1.02 -18.14
N ARG A 135 2.20 0.06 -18.50
CA ARG A 135 2.54 1.42 -18.07
C ARG A 135 1.35 2.08 -17.41
N ILE A 136 1.51 2.47 -16.17
CA ILE A 136 0.48 3.20 -15.42
C ILE A 136 0.81 4.69 -15.47
N ASN A 137 -0.08 5.46 -16.09
CA ASN A 137 -0.01 6.92 -16.04
C ASN A 137 -1.04 7.44 -15.03
N SER A 138 -0.62 7.60 -13.80
CA SER A 138 -1.48 8.10 -12.71
C SER A 138 -1.61 9.63 -12.69
N GLY A 139 -0.88 10.36 -13.54
CA GLY A 139 -0.89 11.82 -13.56
C GLY A 139 -0.51 12.42 -12.21
N SER A 140 -1.40 13.21 -11.62
CA SER A 140 -1.24 13.82 -10.30
C SER A 140 -1.83 13.00 -9.15
N ILE A 141 -2.36 11.80 -9.42
CA ILE A 141 -2.91 10.92 -8.40
C ILE A 141 -1.77 10.30 -7.62
N GLY A 142 -1.82 10.40 -6.31
CA GLY A 142 -0.84 9.81 -5.40
C GLY A 142 -1.49 8.91 -4.36
N GLY A 143 -0.68 8.02 -3.77
CA GLY A 143 -1.08 7.11 -2.71
C GLY A 143 -1.65 5.78 -3.20
N PRO A 144 -1.69 4.76 -2.32
CA PRO A 144 -1.93 3.37 -2.69
C PRO A 144 -3.41 3.01 -2.91
N SER A 145 -4.34 3.94 -2.70
CA SER A 145 -5.79 3.66 -2.69
C SER A 145 -6.42 3.33 -4.04
N ALA A 146 -5.66 3.38 -5.13
CA ALA A 146 -6.10 3.03 -6.47
C ALA A 146 -5.72 1.59 -6.87
N GLY A 147 -5.00 0.85 -6.02
CA GLY A 147 -4.43 -0.46 -6.32
C GLY A 147 -5.44 -1.45 -6.91
N LEU A 148 -6.60 -1.62 -6.27
CA LEU A 148 -7.68 -2.47 -6.80
C LEU A 148 -8.06 -2.09 -8.23
N MET A 149 -8.34 -0.81 -8.48
CA MET A 149 -8.80 -0.37 -9.79
C MET A 149 -7.71 -0.46 -10.87
N PHE A 150 -6.45 -0.23 -10.50
CA PHE A 150 -5.33 -0.48 -11.41
C PHE A 150 -5.23 -1.97 -11.78
N THR A 151 -5.37 -2.86 -10.80
CA THR A 151 -5.36 -4.31 -11.07
C THR A 151 -6.44 -4.70 -12.08
N LEU A 152 -7.67 -4.25 -11.86
CA LEU A 152 -8.81 -4.56 -12.75
C LEU A 152 -8.60 -3.98 -14.15
N GLU A 153 -8.15 -2.74 -14.27
CA GLU A 153 -7.90 -2.09 -15.56
C GLU A 153 -6.78 -2.78 -16.34
N ILE A 154 -5.66 -3.10 -15.67
CA ILE A 154 -4.55 -3.83 -16.31
C ILE A 154 -5.02 -5.22 -16.75
N TYR A 155 -5.75 -5.94 -15.90
CA TYR A 155 -6.28 -7.26 -16.23
C TYR A 155 -7.23 -7.22 -17.42
N GLU A 156 -8.15 -6.23 -17.48
CA GLU A 156 -9.04 -6.02 -18.62
C GLU A 156 -8.24 -5.81 -19.92
N GLN A 157 -7.22 -4.95 -19.88
CA GLN A 157 -6.41 -4.64 -21.05
C GLN A 157 -5.52 -5.82 -21.50
N VAL A 158 -4.89 -6.50 -20.57
CA VAL A 158 -3.99 -7.63 -20.86
C VAL A 158 -4.74 -8.86 -21.40
N THR A 159 -5.97 -9.08 -20.91
CA THR A 159 -6.79 -10.22 -21.31
C THR A 159 -7.74 -9.92 -22.47
N GLY A 160 -8.02 -8.64 -22.76
CA GLY A 160 -9.04 -8.21 -23.70
C GLY A 160 -10.48 -8.50 -23.25
N LYS A 161 -10.69 -8.87 -22.00
CA LYS A 161 -12.02 -9.09 -21.43
C LYS A 161 -12.73 -7.77 -21.20
N ASN A 162 -14.04 -7.74 -21.42
CA ASN A 162 -14.88 -6.59 -21.07
C ASN A 162 -15.48 -6.79 -19.68
N LEU A 163 -14.79 -6.32 -18.64
CA LEU A 163 -15.24 -6.48 -17.24
C LEU A 163 -16.45 -5.59 -16.92
N ARG A 164 -16.54 -4.47 -17.57
CA ARG A 164 -17.56 -3.45 -17.26
C ARG A 164 -18.94 -3.76 -17.82
N HIS A 165 -19.04 -4.56 -18.90
CA HIS A 165 -20.30 -4.89 -19.58
C HIS A 165 -21.17 -3.64 -19.87
N GLY A 166 -20.52 -2.53 -20.24
CA GLY A 166 -21.18 -1.25 -20.55
C GLY A 166 -21.60 -0.41 -19.35
N LYS A 167 -21.26 -0.82 -18.12
CA LYS A 167 -21.57 -0.07 -16.90
C LYS A 167 -20.49 0.92 -16.53
N GLN A 168 -20.91 1.99 -15.84
CA GLN A 168 -20.00 2.92 -15.19
C GLN A 168 -19.62 2.36 -13.82
N ILE A 169 -18.37 1.90 -13.72
CA ILE A 169 -17.84 1.28 -12.49
C ILE A 169 -16.74 2.16 -11.94
N ALA A 170 -16.75 2.37 -10.62
CA ALA A 170 -15.65 2.95 -9.87
C ALA A 170 -15.36 2.10 -8.65
N GLY A 171 -14.28 2.39 -7.95
CA GLY A 171 -13.93 1.71 -6.72
C GLY A 171 -12.67 2.32 -6.09
N THR A 172 -12.32 1.77 -4.96
CA THR A 172 -11.09 2.13 -4.25
C THR A 172 -10.65 0.95 -3.40
N GLY A 173 -9.37 0.93 -3.05
CA GLY A 173 -8.76 -0.09 -2.20
C GLY A 173 -7.28 -0.16 -2.48
N THR A 174 -6.48 -0.43 -1.45
CA THR A 174 -5.11 -0.87 -1.66
C THR A 174 -5.13 -2.30 -2.20
N ILE A 175 -4.02 -2.77 -2.74
CA ILE A 175 -3.82 -4.15 -3.15
C ILE A 175 -2.48 -4.64 -2.64
N ASN A 176 -2.39 -5.88 -2.17
CA ASN A 176 -1.15 -6.53 -1.75
C ASN A 176 -0.79 -7.69 -2.68
N SER A 177 0.35 -8.35 -2.41
CA SER A 177 0.85 -9.51 -3.16
C SER A 177 -0.05 -10.75 -3.10
N GLU A 178 -0.93 -10.83 -2.11
CA GLU A 178 -1.95 -11.89 -1.97
C GLU A 178 -3.25 -11.58 -2.71
N GLY A 179 -3.38 -10.37 -3.29
CA GLY A 179 -4.60 -9.91 -3.95
C GLY A 179 -5.69 -9.45 -2.99
N GLU A 180 -5.34 -9.17 -1.74
CA GLU A 180 -6.26 -8.62 -0.76
C GLU A 180 -6.47 -7.13 -0.95
N VAL A 181 -7.70 -6.70 -0.76
CA VAL A 181 -8.13 -5.30 -0.88
C VAL A 181 -8.14 -4.65 0.50
N GLY A 182 -7.25 -3.72 0.70
CA GLY A 182 -7.07 -3.07 1.99
C GLY A 182 -7.77 -1.72 2.14
N ARG A 183 -7.89 -1.30 3.42
CA ARG A 183 -8.51 -0.05 3.86
C ARG A 183 -7.88 1.19 3.26
N ILE A 184 -8.70 2.23 3.05
CA ILE A 184 -8.29 3.56 2.57
C ILE A 184 -8.92 4.68 3.41
N GLY A 185 -8.41 5.88 3.27
CA GLY A 185 -9.00 7.07 3.90
C GLY A 185 -9.98 7.83 2.99
N GLY A 186 -10.98 8.48 3.60
CA GLY A 186 -11.87 9.42 2.91
C GLY A 186 -12.80 8.77 1.88
N ILE A 187 -13.28 7.57 2.14
CA ILE A 187 -14.16 6.84 1.22
C ILE A 187 -15.49 7.56 0.99
N ASP A 188 -15.98 8.29 1.97
CA ASP A 188 -17.18 9.13 1.86
C ASP A 188 -17.07 10.16 0.73
N LYS A 189 -15.90 10.79 0.60
CA LYS A 189 -15.61 11.77 -0.47
C LYS A 189 -15.50 11.10 -1.84
N LYS A 190 -14.93 9.90 -1.89
CA LYS A 190 -14.82 9.11 -3.13
C LYS A 190 -16.18 8.65 -3.61
N VAL A 191 -17.05 8.19 -2.71
CA VAL A 191 -18.44 7.84 -3.01
C VAL A 191 -19.21 9.05 -3.53
N ALA A 192 -19.08 10.21 -2.90
CA ALA A 192 -19.73 11.44 -3.36
C ALA A 192 -19.24 11.87 -4.77
N SER A 193 -17.96 11.69 -5.04
CA SER A 193 -17.38 11.99 -6.36
C SER A 193 -17.88 11.02 -7.42
N ALA A 194 -17.97 9.73 -7.11
CA ALA A 194 -18.47 8.69 -7.99
C ALA A 194 -19.96 8.88 -8.31
N ASP A 195 -20.77 9.18 -7.31
CA ASP A 195 -22.20 9.49 -7.49
C ASP A 195 -22.41 10.68 -8.44
N LYS A 196 -21.66 11.77 -8.23
CA LYS A 196 -21.68 12.94 -9.11
C LYS A 196 -21.26 12.62 -10.55
N ALA A 197 -20.39 11.63 -10.74
CA ALA A 197 -19.94 11.17 -12.05
C ALA A 197 -20.90 10.17 -12.72
N GLY A 198 -22.03 9.82 -12.09
CA GLY A 198 -23.00 8.88 -12.64
C GLY A 198 -22.57 7.42 -12.58
N VAL A 199 -21.70 7.06 -11.65
CA VAL A 199 -21.25 5.67 -11.44
C VAL A 199 -22.43 4.81 -10.98
N GLU A 200 -22.56 3.63 -11.57
CA GLU A 200 -23.63 2.67 -11.23
C GLU A 200 -23.19 1.67 -10.15
N ILE A 201 -21.91 1.29 -10.15
CA ILE A 201 -21.31 0.31 -9.22
C ILE A 201 -20.05 0.88 -8.60
N PHE A 202 -19.93 0.80 -7.28
CA PHE A 202 -18.74 1.24 -6.56
C PHE A 202 -18.20 0.11 -5.68
N PHE A 203 -16.97 -0.33 -5.95
CA PHE A 203 -16.26 -1.30 -5.11
C PHE A 203 -15.67 -0.61 -3.88
N ALA A 204 -16.03 -1.11 -2.72
CA ALA A 204 -15.54 -0.61 -1.44
C ALA A 204 -14.84 -1.72 -0.66
N PRO A 205 -13.67 -1.46 -0.04
CA PRO A 205 -13.01 -2.46 0.80
C PRO A 205 -13.92 -2.93 1.93
N ASP A 206 -14.05 -4.24 2.08
CA ASP A 206 -14.69 -4.87 3.25
C ASP A 206 -13.59 -5.29 4.24
N ASP A 207 -12.91 -4.30 4.75
CA ASP A 207 -11.75 -4.44 5.62
C ASP A 207 -12.13 -5.01 6.99
N THR A 208 -11.22 -5.79 7.57
CA THR A 208 -11.39 -6.32 8.92
C THR A 208 -10.81 -5.35 9.95
N ILE A 209 -11.65 -4.96 10.92
CA ILE A 209 -11.20 -4.14 12.04
C ILE A 209 -10.82 -5.08 13.19
N SER A 210 -9.59 -4.97 13.68
CA SER A 210 -9.12 -5.81 14.78
C SER A 210 -9.91 -5.53 16.06
N VAL A 211 -10.02 -6.56 16.92
CA VAL A 211 -10.74 -6.47 18.20
C VAL A 211 -10.19 -5.36 19.10
N ASP A 212 -8.87 -5.17 19.09
CA ASP A 212 -8.21 -4.17 19.95
C ASP A 212 -8.50 -2.75 19.42
N VAL A 213 -8.44 -2.52 18.11
CA VAL A 213 -8.84 -1.25 17.51
C VAL A 213 -10.31 -0.95 17.78
N LYS A 214 -11.18 -1.96 17.73
CA LYS A 214 -12.61 -1.78 18.00
C LYS A 214 -12.90 -1.51 19.48
N LYS A 215 -12.07 -2.01 20.41
CA LYS A 215 -12.16 -1.65 21.84
C LYS A 215 -11.77 -0.20 22.09
N GLU A 216 -10.71 0.26 21.44
CA GLU A 216 -10.21 1.64 21.59
C GLU A 216 -11.12 2.65 20.87
N TYR A 217 -11.66 2.27 19.71
CA TYR A 217 -12.53 3.09 18.86
C TYR A 217 -13.83 2.34 18.53
N PRO A 218 -14.82 2.26 19.46
CA PRO A 218 -16.03 1.47 19.28
C PRO A 218 -16.88 1.85 18.05
N GLU A 219 -16.83 3.14 17.65
CA GLU A 219 -17.59 3.69 16.52
C GLU A 219 -16.90 3.51 15.16
N ILE A 220 -15.69 2.90 15.14
CA ILE A 220 -14.98 2.69 13.89
C ILE A 220 -15.76 1.75 12.97
N LYS A 221 -15.88 2.12 11.72
CA LYS A 221 -16.59 1.36 10.68
C LYS A 221 -15.62 0.84 9.65
N THR A 222 -15.99 -0.25 8.98
CA THR A 222 -15.29 -0.70 7.77
C THR A 222 -15.47 0.32 6.64
N ASN A 223 -14.60 0.30 5.65
CA ASN A 223 -14.79 1.18 4.49
C ASN A 223 -16.12 0.89 3.77
N TYR A 224 -16.54 -0.38 3.70
CA TYR A 224 -17.84 -0.72 3.12
C TYR A 224 -19.00 -0.09 3.89
N GLU A 225 -18.99 -0.16 5.24
CA GLU A 225 -20.02 0.47 6.07
C GLU A 225 -20.05 1.99 5.90
N GLU A 226 -18.85 2.63 5.84
CA GLU A 226 -18.70 4.07 5.58
C GLU A 226 -19.24 4.44 4.20
N ALA A 227 -18.91 3.67 3.16
CA ALA A 227 -19.38 3.88 1.79
C ALA A 227 -20.89 3.77 1.67
N LYS A 228 -21.50 2.74 2.28
CA LYS A 228 -22.96 2.60 2.33
C LYS A 228 -23.65 3.77 3.03
N ALA A 229 -23.09 4.21 4.15
CA ALA A 229 -23.63 5.36 4.87
C ALA A 229 -23.54 6.64 4.03
N ALA A 230 -22.43 6.85 3.30
CA ALA A 230 -22.26 7.98 2.40
C ALA A 230 -23.26 7.95 1.23
N ALA A 231 -23.42 6.81 0.55
CA ALA A 231 -24.36 6.64 -0.54
C ALA A 231 -25.82 6.89 -0.09
N LYS A 232 -26.18 6.36 1.09
CA LYS A 232 -27.51 6.59 1.70
C LYS A 232 -27.76 8.08 1.99
N LYS A 233 -26.74 8.78 2.53
CA LYS A 233 -26.84 10.22 2.84
C LYS A 233 -27.04 11.07 1.58
N LEU A 234 -26.49 10.63 0.43
CA LEU A 234 -26.62 11.28 -0.86
C LEU A 234 -27.92 10.90 -1.59
N ASN A 235 -28.72 9.97 -1.08
CA ASN A 235 -29.84 9.33 -1.78
C ASN A 235 -29.40 8.74 -3.14
N SER A 236 -28.18 8.22 -3.21
CA SER A 236 -27.61 7.64 -4.42
C SER A 236 -28.25 6.29 -4.75
N SER A 237 -28.47 6.06 -6.05
CA SER A 237 -28.89 4.75 -6.59
C SER A 237 -27.69 3.83 -6.88
N MET A 238 -26.47 4.32 -6.71
CA MET A 238 -25.22 3.58 -6.94
C MET A 238 -25.15 2.35 -6.03
N LYS A 239 -24.87 1.18 -6.63
CA LYS A 239 -24.68 -0.06 -5.88
C LYS A 239 -23.31 -0.06 -5.24
N ILE A 240 -23.24 -0.09 -3.91
CA ILE A 240 -21.98 -0.28 -3.16
C ILE A 240 -21.74 -1.78 -3.00
N VAL A 241 -20.63 -2.27 -3.54
CA VAL A 241 -20.24 -3.68 -3.53
C VAL A 241 -19.04 -3.85 -2.59
N PRO A 242 -19.14 -4.70 -1.54
CA PRO A 242 -18.01 -5.01 -0.69
C PRO A 242 -17.02 -5.91 -1.43
N VAL A 243 -15.72 -5.69 -1.26
CA VAL A 243 -14.67 -6.54 -1.81
C VAL A 243 -13.53 -6.71 -0.79
N LYS A 244 -13.12 -7.95 -0.56
CA LYS A 244 -11.96 -8.32 0.25
C LYS A 244 -10.75 -8.68 -0.60
N THR A 245 -11.02 -9.18 -1.79
CA THR A 245 -9.99 -9.59 -2.74
C THR A 245 -10.30 -9.08 -4.14
N VAL A 246 -9.28 -9.01 -4.97
CA VAL A 246 -9.47 -8.67 -6.39
C VAL A 246 -10.35 -9.69 -7.11
N GLN A 247 -10.31 -10.97 -6.70
CA GLN A 247 -11.15 -12.02 -7.28
C GLN A 247 -12.64 -11.74 -7.05
N GLU A 248 -13.02 -11.30 -5.85
CA GLU A 248 -14.42 -10.91 -5.55
C GLU A 248 -14.92 -9.72 -6.39
N ALA A 249 -14.00 -8.88 -6.88
CA ALA A 249 -14.37 -7.80 -7.79
C ALA A 249 -14.51 -8.25 -9.26
N LEU A 250 -13.98 -9.43 -9.61
CA LEU A 250 -14.09 -10.05 -10.94
C LEU A 250 -15.33 -10.92 -11.09
N ASP A 251 -15.87 -11.46 -9.98
CA ASP A 251 -17.06 -12.32 -9.90
C ASP A 251 -18.33 -11.48 -9.94
#